data_8b735edec7ee6ae1fd76f98ba6908bd1
#
_entry.id   8b735edec7ee6ae1fd76f98ba6908bd1
#
_cell.length_a   1.000
_cell.length_b   1.000
_cell.length_c   1.000
_cell.angle_alpha   90.00
_cell.angle_beta   90.00
_cell.angle_gamma   90.00
#
_symmetry.space_group_name_H-M   'P 1'
#
loop_
_entity.id
_entity.type
_entity.pdbx_description
1 polymer ?
#
loop_
_entity_poly.entity_id
_entity_poly.type
_entity_poly.pdbx_seq_one_letter_code
_entity_poly.pdbx_strand_id
1 'polypeptide(L)'
;MDTVQKLFRFLDESPTCYHAAANAKAALTAAGAVELRESEQWKLEKGTLYVVERGDSALVAFRVPEGPFHGFLMAAAHSDSPTFKVRETAEAASAGNTLRLSVEPYGGGVWRGWLDRPLSVAGRVMIRQGDRLVSRLVNIDRDLLVIPGVAIHMDRSVNKGAELNPAVDLLPLLGCGKEPGAFRKLIAEAAGVREEHLLSTELFLYPRTKAVQTGLNGEFIVSPRLDDLQCVFGCLEGFLAAKPGGSLPVLAVFNNEEVGSNTRQGADSTFLTDVLERIAHGCGLDSEAWKAAVANSFMVSADNAHAIHPAHPEYADKGEYPVLGGGIVIKYNANQRYTTDAVSGAVFQAICQEAGVPVQRYSNRADLPGGSTLGNISTAHLSVPTVDIGLPQLAMHSVCETAGAADTDYLVKAMTAYFSRDFHRDRDGGIVF
;
A
#
# COMPACT_ATOMS: atom_id res chain seq x y z
N MET A 1 -4.62 7.19 -22.01
CA MET A 1 -3.81 6.15 -21.33
C MET A 1 -4.82 5.20 -20.71
N ASP A 2 -4.70 3.90 -20.94
CA ASP A 2 -5.57 2.91 -20.31
C ASP A 2 -5.22 2.70 -18.83
N THR A 3 -6.04 1.97 -18.09
CA THR A 3 -5.88 1.77 -16.65
C THR A 3 -4.55 1.08 -16.32
N VAL A 4 -4.13 0.10 -17.12
CA VAL A 4 -2.88 -0.64 -16.91
C VAL A 4 -1.66 0.27 -17.07
N GLN A 5 -1.65 1.13 -18.08
CA GLN A 5 -0.56 2.07 -18.30
C GLN A 5 -0.45 3.16 -17.22
N LYS A 6 -1.60 3.59 -16.69
CA LYS A 6 -1.62 4.49 -15.53
C LYS A 6 -1.07 3.80 -14.27
N LEU A 7 -1.47 2.55 -14.03
CA LEU A 7 -0.95 1.74 -12.93
C LEU A 7 0.57 1.58 -13.06
N PHE A 8 1.10 1.24 -14.25
CA PHE A 8 2.53 1.07 -14.46
C PHE A 8 3.32 2.33 -14.12
N ARG A 9 2.80 3.48 -14.54
CA ARG A 9 3.40 4.76 -14.19
C ARG A 9 3.40 4.97 -12.66
N PHE A 10 2.27 4.73 -11.99
CA PHE A 10 2.18 4.89 -10.54
C PHE A 10 3.15 3.96 -9.80
N LEU A 11 3.25 2.68 -10.21
CA LEU A 11 4.19 1.71 -9.64
C LEU A 11 5.66 2.11 -9.86
N ASP A 12 6.00 2.51 -11.08
CA ASP A 12 7.37 2.87 -11.46
C ASP A 12 7.86 4.15 -10.78
N GLU A 13 6.97 5.11 -10.57
CA GLU A 13 7.25 6.38 -9.89
C GLU A 13 7.18 6.26 -8.35
N SER A 14 6.75 5.09 -7.81
CA SER A 14 6.58 4.84 -6.38
C SER A 14 7.55 3.79 -5.83
N PRO A 15 8.87 4.03 -5.84
CA PRO A 15 9.86 3.05 -5.37
C PRO A 15 9.79 2.76 -3.86
N THR A 16 9.16 3.61 -3.05
CA THR A 16 8.97 3.45 -1.60
C THR A 16 7.63 4.00 -1.15
N CYS A 17 7.19 3.66 0.08
CA CYS A 17 5.98 4.21 0.69
C CYS A 17 5.91 5.75 0.66
N TYR A 18 7.03 6.43 0.83
CA TYR A 18 7.10 7.89 0.76
C TYR A 18 6.78 8.44 -0.63
N HIS A 19 7.31 7.79 -1.67
CA HIS A 19 7.01 8.16 -3.06
C HIS A 19 5.56 7.80 -3.43
N ALA A 20 5.05 6.67 -2.94
CA ALA A 20 3.66 6.25 -3.17
C ALA A 20 2.67 7.27 -2.57
N ALA A 21 2.88 7.68 -1.32
CA ALA A 21 2.07 8.70 -0.66
C ALA A 21 2.18 10.06 -1.39
N ALA A 22 3.39 10.47 -1.78
CA ALA A 22 3.60 11.71 -2.52
C ALA A 22 2.89 11.69 -3.90
N ASN A 23 2.94 10.58 -4.63
CA ASN A 23 2.28 10.42 -5.93
C ASN A 23 0.75 10.40 -5.78
N ALA A 24 0.22 9.71 -4.76
CA ALA A 24 -1.21 9.73 -4.45
C ALA A 24 -1.67 11.15 -4.08
N LYS A 25 -0.93 11.85 -3.23
CA LYS A 25 -1.18 13.26 -2.87
C LYS A 25 -1.13 14.17 -4.10
N ALA A 26 -0.15 13.96 -4.99
CA ALA A 26 -0.04 14.74 -6.23
C ALA A 26 -1.25 14.55 -7.15
N ALA A 27 -1.76 13.30 -7.28
CA ALA A 27 -2.97 13.02 -8.05
C ALA A 27 -4.21 13.71 -7.43
N LEU A 28 -4.36 13.65 -6.11
CA LEU A 28 -5.43 14.34 -5.37
C LEU A 28 -5.34 15.88 -5.55
N THR A 29 -4.14 16.44 -5.44
CA THR A 29 -3.90 17.88 -5.62
C THR A 29 -4.21 18.30 -7.05
N ALA A 30 -3.82 17.51 -8.06
CA ALA A 30 -4.16 17.76 -9.46
C ALA A 30 -5.68 17.72 -9.72
N ALA A 31 -6.43 16.95 -8.92
CA ALA A 31 -7.90 16.94 -8.92
C ALA A 31 -8.54 18.06 -8.07
N GLY A 32 -7.75 18.99 -7.56
CA GLY A 32 -8.21 20.16 -6.80
C GLY A 32 -8.28 19.96 -5.28
N ALA A 33 -7.62 18.93 -4.73
CA ALA A 33 -7.60 18.75 -3.28
C ALA A 33 -6.88 19.88 -2.56
N VAL A 34 -7.49 20.37 -1.49
CA VAL A 34 -6.90 21.32 -0.55
C VAL A 34 -6.16 20.55 0.54
N GLU A 35 -4.89 20.84 0.73
CA GLU A 35 -4.11 20.23 1.79
C GLU A 35 -4.48 20.80 3.16
N LEU A 36 -4.76 19.94 4.11
CA LEU A 36 -5.00 20.27 5.51
C LEU A 36 -3.83 19.77 6.37
N ARG A 37 -3.44 20.54 7.36
CA ARG A 37 -2.41 20.16 8.32
C ARG A 37 -3.03 19.74 9.63
N GLU A 38 -2.54 18.64 10.21
CA GLU A 38 -3.01 18.16 11.51
C GLU A 38 -2.80 19.17 12.63
N SER A 39 -1.75 19.98 12.54
CA SER A 39 -1.40 21.01 13.53
C SER A 39 -2.25 22.28 13.46
N GLU A 40 -3.14 22.41 12.47
CA GLU A 40 -3.96 23.59 12.24
C GLU A 40 -5.44 23.29 12.50
N GLN A 41 -6.23 24.35 12.77
CA GLN A 41 -7.69 24.24 12.81
C GLN A 41 -8.22 24.17 11.38
N TRP A 42 -9.19 23.28 11.13
CA TRP A 42 -9.77 23.11 9.81
C TRP A 42 -11.03 23.95 9.64
N LYS A 43 -11.15 24.52 8.44
CA LYS A 43 -12.40 25.12 7.94
C LYS A 43 -12.79 24.34 6.70
N LEU A 44 -13.88 23.59 6.80
CA LEU A 44 -14.34 22.73 5.72
C LEU A 44 -15.44 23.42 4.93
N GLU A 45 -15.33 23.37 3.60
CA GLU A 45 -16.30 23.90 2.66
C GLU A 45 -16.98 22.74 1.91
N LYS A 46 -18.29 22.89 1.64
CA LYS A 46 -19.08 21.92 0.88
C LYS A 46 -18.53 21.77 -0.54
N GLY A 47 -18.66 20.59 -1.09
CA GLY A 47 -18.15 20.24 -2.43
C GLY A 47 -16.64 20.10 -2.54
N THR A 48 -15.89 20.50 -1.52
CA THR A 48 -14.42 20.56 -1.57
C THR A 48 -13.78 19.22 -1.24
N LEU A 49 -12.75 18.89 -2.01
CA LEU A 49 -11.87 17.76 -1.80
C LEU A 49 -10.70 18.19 -0.90
N TYR A 50 -10.39 17.38 0.09
CA TYR A 50 -9.30 17.63 1.04
C TYR A 50 -8.35 16.44 1.12
N VAL A 51 -7.10 16.69 1.49
CA VAL A 51 -6.10 15.68 1.80
C VAL A 51 -5.32 16.08 3.06
N VAL A 52 -5.11 15.10 3.94
CA VAL A 52 -4.30 15.18 5.16
C VAL A 52 -3.19 14.15 5.07
N GLU A 53 -1.98 14.50 5.42
CA GLU A 53 -0.83 13.62 5.38
C GLU A 53 -0.22 13.45 6.78
N ARG A 54 0.20 12.24 7.10
CA ARG A 54 0.93 11.92 8.35
C ARG A 54 2.23 11.19 8.04
N GLY A 55 3.34 11.77 8.49
CA GLY A 55 4.65 11.14 8.40
C GLY A 55 5.19 10.95 6.97
N ASP A 56 4.76 11.76 6.00
CA ASP A 56 5.13 11.73 4.59
C ASP A 56 4.86 10.36 3.89
N SER A 57 4.11 9.45 4.51
CA SER A 57 3.93 8.07 4.02
C SER A 57 2.52 7.52 4.17
N ALA A 58 1.66 8.20 4.93
CA ALA A 58 0.25 7.90 5.05
C ALA A 58 -0.58 9.14 4.73
N LEU A 59 -1.77 8.95 4.16
CA LEU A 59 -2.69 10.06 3.89
C LEU A 59 -4.15 9.64 4.06
N VAL A 60 -4.99 10.63 4.36
CA VAL A 60 -6.46 10.49 4.30
C VAL A 60 -6.98 11.61 3.39
N ALA A 61 -7.74 11.22 2.37
CA ALA A 61 -8.43 12.16 1.49
C ALA A 61 -9.94 12.00 1.65
N PHE A 62 -10.68 13.11 1.57
CA PHE A 62 -12.13 13.10 1.71
C PHE A 62 -12.76 14.24 0.91
N ARG A 63 -14.01 14.04 0.48
CA ARG A 63 -14.80 15.08 -0.18
C ARG A 63 -16.02 15.41 0.66
N VAL A 64 -16.14 16.67 1.08
CA VAL A 64 -17.32 17.15 1.82
C VAL A 64 -18.51 17.24 0.85
N PRO A 65 -19.64 16.56 1.10
CA PRO A 65 -20.83 16.65 0.25
C PRO A 65 -21.45 18.05 0.22
N GLU A 66 -22.19 18.36 -0.83
CA GLU A 66 -22.97 19.61 -0.92
C GLU A 66 -24.12 19.67 0.10
N GLY A 67 -24.71 18.52 0.40
CA GLY A 67 -25.82 18.35 1.34
C GLY A 67 -25.41 17.67 2.65
N PRO A 68 -26.39 17.42 3.52
CA PRO A 68 -26.18 16.57 4.69
C PRO A 68 -25.74 15.17 4.27
N PHE A 69 -24.96 14.50 5.11
CA PHE A 69 -24.55 13.12 4.89
C PHE A 69 -24.92 12.26 6.11
N HIS A 70 -25.12 10.94 5.87
CA HIS A 70 -25.56 10.01 6.91
C HIS A 70 -24.39 9.33 7.63
N GLY A 71 -23.30 9.09 6.91
CA GLY A 71 -22.12 8.38 7.40
C GLY A 71 -20.97 8.49 6.41
N PHE A 72 -19.94 7.68 6.63
CA PHE A 72 -18.72 7.67 5.84
C PHE A 72 -18.61 6.41 4.99
N LEU A 73 -18.26 6.55 3.72
CA LEU A 73 -17.82 5.43 2.89
C LEU A 73 -16.30 5.48 2.77
N MET A 74 -15.64 4.54 3.44
CA MET A 74 -14.20 4.54 3.58
C MET A 74 -13.58 3.42 2.75
N ALA A 75 -12.44 3.69 2.11
CA ALA A 75 -11.55 2.65 1.61
C ALA A 75 -10.16 2.85 2.20
N ALA A 76 -9.54 1.75 2.59
CA ALA A 76 -8.21 1.73 3.17
C ALA A 76 -7.32 0.74 2.40
N ALA A 77 -6.06 1.16 2.14
CA ALA A 77 -5.00 0.38 1.51
C ALA A 77 -3.65 0.79 2.11
N HIS A 78 -2.54 0.13 1.76
CA HIS A 78 -1.24 0.50 2.31
C HIS A 78 -0.17 0.84 1.26
N SER A 79 0.76 1.71 1.65
CA SER A 79 1.78 2.29 0.76
C SER A 79 3.12 1.55 0.79
N ASP A 80 3.38 0.75 1.83
CA ASP A 80 4.62 0.02 2.00
C ASP A 80 4.60 -1.35 1.31
N SER A 81 5.76 -1.96 1.18
CA SER A 81 5.96 -3.29 0.59
C SER A 81 7.23 -3.90 1.15
N PRO A 82 7.36 -5.24 1.21
CA PRO A 82 8.56 -5.89 1.73
C PRO A 82 9.81 -5.52 0.95
N THR A 83 10.87 -5.17 1.66
CA THR A 83 12.13 -4.73 1.10
C THR A 83 13.28 -4.83 2.11
N PHE A 84 14.40 -4.14 1.83
CA PHE A 84 15.51 -3.96 2.75
C PHE A 84 15.70 -2.49 3.09
N LYS A 85 15.66 -2.17 4.38
CA LYS A 85 15.96 -0.83 4.91
C LYS A 85 17.46 -0.66 5.08
N VAL A 86 18.01 0.44 4.58
CA VAL A 86 19.40 0.82 4.80
C VAL A 86 19.55 1.31 6.24
N ARG A 87 20.55 0.82 6.97
CA ARG A 87 20.82 1.25 8.35
C ARG A 87 21.47 2.63 8.37
N GLU A 88 21.35 3.36 9.46
CA GLU A 88 21.98 4.68 9.62
C GLU A 88 23.51 4.60 9.48
N THR A 89 24.16 3.56 10.01
CA THR A 89 25.54 3.21 9.70
C THR A 89 25.56 2.34 8.46
N ALA A 90 25.46 2.99 7.29
CA ALA A 90 25.13 2.33 6.05
C ALA A 90 26.28 1.53 5.43
N GLU A 91 27.54 1.94 5.63
CA GLU A 91 28.67 1.35 4.94
C GLU A 91 29.36 0.26 5.77
N ALA A 92 29.62 -0.87 5.14
CA ALA A 92 30.34 -1.98 5.73
C ALA A 92 31.49 -2.41 4.81
N ALA A 93 32.70 -2.41 5.37
CA ALA A 93 33.85 -2.99 4.67
C ALA A 93 33.66 -4.51 4.55
N SER A 94 34.06 -5.06 3.40
CA SER A 94 33.97 -6.49 3.17
C SER A 94 35.23 -7.06 2.53
N ALA A 95 35.26 -8.38 2.35
CA ALA A 95 36.37 -9.08 1.72
C ALA A 95 36.64 -8.57 0.30
N GLY A 96 37.83 -8.78 -0.22
CA GLY A 96 38.16 -8.48 -1.61
C GLY A 96 38.19 -6.99 -1.95
N ASN A 97 38.45 -6.10 -0.97
CA ASN A 97 38.50 -4.65 -1.19
C ASN A 97 37.20 -4.07 -1.75
N THR A 98 36.05 -4.61 -1.28
CA THR A 98 34.71 -4.16 -1.67
C THR A 98 34.05 -3.39 -0.54
N LEU A 99 33.11 -2.50 -0.91
CA LEU A 99 32.22 -1.76 -0.01
C LEU A 99 30.80 -2.28 -0.19
N ARG A 100 30.15 -2.60 0.90
CA ARG A 100 28.76 -3.09 0.95
C ARG A 100 27.89 -2.13 1.76
N LEU A 101 26.58 -2.15 1.50
CA LEU A 101 25.61 -1.49 2.38
C LEU A 101 25.14 -2.44 3.47
N SER A 102 25.03 -1.90 4.68
CA SER A 102 24.38 -2.55 5.82
C SER A 102 22.89 -2.32 5.71
N VAL A 103 22.13 -3.39 5.55
CA VAL A 103 20.68 -3.35 5.42
C VAL A 103 20.04 -4.32 6.42
N GLU A 104 18.75 -4.15 6.64
CA GLU A 104 17.93 -5.09 7.41
C GLU A 104 16.61 -5.36 6.66
N PRO A 105 16.05 -6.58 6.76
CA PRO A 105 14.75 -6.87 6.18
C PRO A 105 13.65 -5.98 6.76
N TYR A 106 12.78 -5.51 5.89
CA TYR A 106 11.55 -4.82 6.20
C TYR A 106 10.38 -5.67 5.67
N GLY A 107 9.51 -6.14 6.57
CA GLY A 107 8.41 -7.05 6.23
C GLY A 107 8.86 -8.48 5.94
N GLY A 108 7.91 -9.30 5.56
CA GLY A 108 8.06 -10.74 5.29
C GLY A 108 8.38 -11.03 3.83
N GLY A 109 9.60 -10.72 3.34
CA GLY A 109 9.97 -10.85 1.92
C GLY A 109 10.42 -12.22 1.46
N VAL A 110 10.22 -12.54 0.18
CA VAL A 110 10.82 -13.69 -0.52
C VAL A 110 12.18 -13.27 -1.06
N TRP A 111 13.25 -13.55 -0.30
CA TRP A 111 14.58 -12.94 -0.53
C TRP A 111 15.33 -13.45 -1.75
N ARG A 112 15.10 -14.69 -2.18
CA ARG A 112 15.83 -15.32 -3.31
C ARG A 112 15.73 -14.49 -4.59
N GLY A 113 14.60 -13.84 -4.82
CA GLY A 113 14.41 -12.99 -5.99
C GLY A 113 15.27 -11.71 -5.99
N TRP A 114 15.82 -11.29 -4.86
CA TRP A 114 16.63 -10.09 -4.73
C TRP A 114 18.08 -10.25 -5.21
N LEU A 115 18.54 -11.50 -5.37
CA LEU A 115 19.89 -11.79 -5.83
C LEU A 115 20.06 -11.51 -7.32
N ASP A 116 21.31 -11.20 -7.72
CA ASP A 116 21.81 -11.17 -9.10
C ASP A 116 21.08 -10.21 -10.05
N ARG A 117 20.53 -9.13 -9.51
CA ARG A 117 19.85 -8.09 -10.29
C ARG A 117 20.26 -6.69 -9.89
N PRO A 118 20.15 -5.70 -10.82
CA PRO A 118 20.35 -4.30 -10.49
C PRO A 118 19.33 -3.81 -9.47
N LEU A 119 19.82 -3.16 -8.42
CA LEU A 119 19.05 -2.51 -7.38
C LEU A 119 19.42 -1.03 -7.28
N SER A 120 18.54 -0.24 -6.69
CA SER A 120 18.81 1.15 -6.34
C SER A 120 18.29 1.46 -4.93
N VAL A 121 18.42 2.73 -4.53
CA VAL A 121 18.03 3.24 -3.22
C VAL A 121 17.11 4.44 -3.40
N ALA A 122 16.02 4.46 -2.66
CA ALA A 122 15.12 5.59 -2.56
C ALA A 122 14.57 5.70 -1.13
N GLY A 123 13.95 6.82 -0.80
CA GLY A 123 13.33 7.04 0.49
C GLY A 123 13.22 8.51 0.83
N ARG A 124 13.32 8.83 2.12
CA ARG A 124 13.39 10.22 2.59
C ARG A 124 14.63 10.46 3.44
N VAL A 125 15.02 11.71 3.49
CA VAL A 125 16.10 12.20 4.34
C VAL A 125 15.64 13.42 5.14
N MET A 126 16.16 13.55 6.35
CA MET A 126 15.96 14.74 7.17
C MET A 126 17.15 15.67 7.01
N ILE A 127 16.90 16.88 6.57
CA ILE A 127 17.94 17.89 6.33
C ILE A 127 17.74 19.11 7.23
N ARG A 128 18.84 19.73 7.61
CA ARG A 128 18.84 20.98 8.34
C ARG A 128 18.90 22.19 7.40
N GLN A 129 17.91 23.06 7.51
CA GLN A 129 17.83 24.35 6.80
C GLN A 129 17.75 25.49 7.82
N GLY A 130 18.89 26.03 8.23
CA GLY A 130 18.95 27.00 9.31
C GLY A 130 18.51 26.40 10.63
N ASP A 131 17.45 26.92 11.22
CA ASP A 131 16.82 26.45 12.45
C ASP A 131 15.68 25.43 12.22
N ARG A 132 15.40 25.06 10.95
CA ARG A 132 14.34 24.13 10.58
C ARG A 132 14.91 22.77 10.18
N LEU A 133 14.14 21.71 10.52
CA LEU A 133 14.33 20.36 9.99
C LEU A 133 13.26 20.11 8.94
N VAL A 134 13.67 19.67 7.76
CA VAL A 134 12.77 19.43 6.62
C VAL A 134 13.01 18.01 6.08
N SER A 135 11.92 17.32 5.79
CA SER A 135 11.94 16.06 5.04
C SER A 135 12.15 16.35 3.55
N ARG A 136 12.93 15.49 2.88
CA ARG A 136 13.11 15.52 1.43
C ARG A 136 13.14 14.11 0.87
N LEU A 137 12.37 13.86 -0.18
CA LEU A 137 12.44 12.60 -0.92
C LEU A 137 13.74 12.55 -1.72
N VAL A 138 14.34 11.36 -1.77
CA VAL A 138 15.51 11.05 -2.59
C VAL A 138 15.27 9.75 -3.35
N ASN A 139 15.68 9.74 -4.61
CA ASN A 139 15.71 8.55 -5.45
C ASN A 139 16.98 8.59 -6.29
N ILE A 140 17.85 7.61 -6.14
CA ILE A 140 19.10 7.55 -6.90
C ILE A 140 18.83 7.25 -8.38
N ASP A 141 17.78 6.49 -8.65
CA ASP A 141 17.26 6.18 -10.00
C ASP A 141 18.28 5.73 -11.04
N ARG A 142 19.28 4.98 -10.62
CA ARG A 142 20.25 4.30 -11.49
C ARG A 142 20.56 2.91 -10.94
N ASP A 143 21.16 2.06 -11.77
CA ASP A 143 21.70 0.77 -11.36
C ASP A 143 22.91 1.01 -10.45
N LEU A 144 22.66 0.91 -9.13
CA LEU A 144 23.66 1.30 -8.11
C LEU A 144 24.24 0.08 -7.38
N LEU A 145 23.41 -0.92 -7.10
CA LEU A 145 23.70 -2.00 -6.19
C LEU A 145 23.42 -3.36 -6.82
N VAL A 146 24.06 -4.39 -6.30
CA VAL A 146 23.74 -5.79 -6.56
C VAL A 146 24.00 -6.63 -5.33
N ILE A 147 23.12 -7.62 -5.07
CA ILE A 147 23.36 -8.68 -4.08
C ILE A 147 23.79 -9.91 -4.86
N PRO A 148 25.09 -10.26 -4.90
CA PRO A 148 25.56 -11.38 -5.70
C PRO A 148 25.26 -12.72 -5.00
N GLY A 149 24.68 -13.65 -5.73
CA GLY A 149 24.53 -15.04 -5.29
C GLY A 149 25.87 -15.79 -5.32
N VAL A 150 25.95 -16.86 -4.53
CA VAL A 150 27.13 -17.75 -4.56
C VAL A 150 27.07 -18.63 -5.79
N ALA A 151 28.19 -18.73 -6.50
CA ALA A 151 28.29 -19.55 -7.71
C ALA A 151 27.97 -21.05 -7.41
N ILE A 152 27.26 -21.72 -8.32
CA ILE A 152 26.89 -23.12 -8.18
C ILE A 152 28.08 -24.05 -7.93
N HIS A 153 29.28 -23.67 -8.40
CA HIS A 153 30.51 -24.43 -8.18
C HIS A 153 31.04 -24.37 -6.75
N MET A 154 30.66 -23.32 -6.00
CA MET A 154 31.03 -23.13 -4.59
C MET A 154 29.97 -23.65 -3.64
N ASP A 155 28.68 -23.55 -4.00
CA ASP A 155 27.57 -24.12 -3.24
C ASP A 155 26.62 -24.89 -4.15
N ARG A 156 26.77 -26.22 -4.15
CA ARG A 156 25.92 -27.14 -4.95
C ARG A 156 24.55 -27.38 -4.34
N SER A 157 24.29 -26.87 -3.14
CA SER A 157 23.00 -26.98 -2.42
C SER A 157 22.02 -25.85 -2.78
N VAL A 158 22.46 -24.80 -3.47
CA VAL A 158 21.69 -23.59 -3.76
C VAL A 158 20.29 -23.88 -4.35
N ASN A 159 20.16 -24.90 -5.20
CA ASN A 159 18.88 -25.31 -5.79
C ASN A 159 18.08 -26.32 -4.94
N LYS A 160 18.57 -26.68 -3.74
CA LYS A 160 17.96 -27.66 -2.84
C LYS A 160 17.33 -27.00 -1.59
N GLY A 161 17.09 -25.69 -1.62
CA GLY A 161 16.51 -24.95 -0.51
C GLY A 161 17.54 -24.39 0.48
N ALA A 162 18.70 -23.93 -0.02
CA ALA A 162 19.69 -23.24 0.81
C ALA A 162 19.06 -22.03 1.52
N GLU A 163 19.24 -21.95 2.83
CA GLU A 163 18.78 -20.85 3.64
C GLU A 163 19.67 -19.62 3.41
N LEU A 164 19.07 -18.44 3.30
CA LEU A 164 19.76 -17.16 3.20
C LEU A 164 19.80 -16.47 4.55
N ASN A 165 20.99 -16.09 4.99
CA ASN A 165 21.19 -15.29 6.18
C ASN A 165 21.21 -13.80 5.82
N PRO A 166 20.22 -12.98 6.28
CA PRO A 166 20.15 -11.56 5.92
C PRO A 166 21.40 -10.75 6.30
N ALA A 167 22.06 -11.11 7.40
CA ALA A 167 23.23 -10.40 7.87
C ALA A 167 24.52 -10.75 7.10
N VAL A 168 24.51 -11.81 6.29
CA VAL A 168 25.67 -12.30 5.55
C VAL A 168 25.47 -12.24 4.05
N ASP A 169 24.35 -12.82 3.58
CA ASP A 169 24.12 -13.06 2.15
C ASP A 169 23.44 -11.89 1.45
N LEU A 170 22.68 -11.05 2.18
CA LEU A 170 21.80 -10.05 1.60
C LEU A 170 22.33 -8.61 1.69
N LEU A 171 23.60 -8.40 2.05
CA LEU A 171 24.23 -7.08 2.05
C LEU A 171 24.70 -6.72 0.63
N PRO A 172 24.10 -5.71 -0.04
CA PRO A 172 24.43 -5.41 -1.43
C PRO A 172 25.81 -4.78 -1.59
N LEU A 173 26.47 -5.09 -2.70
CA LEU A 173 27.70 -4.43 -3.13
C LEU A 173 27.38 -3.01 -3.60
N LEU A 174 28.14 -2.03 -3.09
CA LEU A 174 28.08 -0.62 -3.48
C LEU A 174 29.23 -0.25 -4.42
N GLY A 175 30.41 -0.83 -4.22
CA GLY A 175 31.59 -0.50 -5.03
C GLY A 175 32.86 -1.20 -4.60
N CYS A 176 33.98 -0.81 -5.20
CA CYS A 176 35.32 -1.21 -4.78
C CYS A 176 36.03 -0.07 -4.03
N GLY A 177 36.92 -0.43 -3.12
CA GLY A 177 37.60 0.52 -2.24
C GLY A 177 37.17 0.42 -0.80
N LYS A 178 37.77 1.24 0.06
CA LYS A 178 37.48 1.27 1.51
C LYS A 178 37.27 2.70 2.01
N GLU A 179 37.01 3.66 1.13
CA GLU A 179 36.81 5.04 1.54
C GLU A 179 35.47 5.16 2.22
N PRO A 180 35.42 5.46 3.53
CA PRO A 180 34.17 5.66 4.25
C PRO A 180 33.48 6.96 3.83
N GLY A 181 32.16 7.01 3.87
CA GLY A 181 31.37 8.20 3.59
C GLY A 181 30.91 8.36 2.13
N ALA A 182 31.32 7.47 1.21
CA ALA A 182 30.94 7.55 -0.19
C ALA A 182 29.41 7.48 -0.40
N PHE A 183 28.73 6.62 0.34
CA PHE A 183 27.27 6.52 0.27
C PHE A 183 26.60 7.76 0.86
N ARG A 184 27.04 8.25 2.02
CA ARG A 184 26.50 9.47 2.63
C ARG A 184 26.62 10.67 1.71
N LYS A 185 27.77 10.81 1.04
CA LYS A 185 28.01 11.85 0.03
C LYS A 185 27.03 11.73 -1.14
N LEU A 186 26.85 10.53 -1.68
CA LEU A 186 25.87 10.26 -2.75
C LEU A 186 24.46 10.66 -2.36
N ILE A 187 24.03 10.34 -1.15
CA ILE A 187 22.68 10.70 -0.65
C ILE A 187 22.57 12.21 -0.44
N ALA A 188 23.57 12.87 0.08
CA ALA A 188 23.58 14.32 0.23
C ALA A 188 23.52 15.04 -1.13
N GLU A 189 24.26 14.57 -2.13
CA GLU A 189 24.20 15.06 -3.51
C GLU A 189 22.79 14.87 -4.11
N ALA A 190 22.18 13.69 -3.95
CA ALA A 190 20.82 13.43 -4.39
C ALA A 190 19.78 14.31 -3.69
N ALA A 191 20.01 14.62 -2.42
CA ALA A 191 19.19 15.55 -1.66
C ALA A 191 19.47 17.02 -1.99
N GLY A 192 20.49 17.34 -2.78
CA GLY A 192 20.88 18.70 -3.11
C GLY A 192 21.39 19.51 -1.90
N VAL A 193 22.09 18.86 -0.98
CA VAL A 193 22.64 19.49 0.23
C VAL A 193 24.09 19.09 0.49
N ARG A 194 24.77 19.85 1.36
CA ARG A 194 26.07 19.41 1.90
C ARG A 194 25.87 18.31 2.94
N GLU A 195 26.80 17.39 3.06
CA GLU A 195 26.75 16.24 3.97
C GLU A 195 26.48 16.62 5.43
N GLU A 196 27.02 17.76 5.87
CA GLU A 196 26.81 18.28 7.24
C GLU A 196 25.37 18.66 7.55
N HIS A 197 24.55 18.91 6.53
CA HIS A 197 23.12 19.20 6.67
C HIS A 197 22.23 17.96 6.62
N LEU A 198 22.76 16.80 6.22
CA LEU A 198 22.07 15.53 6.22
C LEU A 198 22.12 14.95 7.65
N LEU A 199 20.96 14.85 8.32
CA LEU A 199 20.90 14.44 9.74
C LEU A 199 20.56 12.96 9.92
N SER A 200 19.53 12.49 9.25
CA SER A 200 19.09 11.10 9.32
C SER A 200 18.45 10.67 7.99
N THR A 201 18.30 9.36 7.81
CA THR A 201 17.81 8.77 6.59
C THR A 201 16.80 7.65 6.86
N GLU A 202 15.81 7.52 5.99
CA GLU A 202 14.93 6.35 5.89
C GLU A 202 14.92 5.90 4.44
N LEU A 203 15.90 5.07 4.11
CA LEU A 203 16.19 4.63 2.76
C LEU A 203 15.93 3.14 2.61
N PHE A 204 15.39 2.77 1.47
CA PHE A 204 15.05 1.40 1.13
C PHE A 204 15.65 1.01 -0.21
N LEU A 205 16.01 -0.27 -0.33
CA LEU A 205 16.37 -0.85 -1.62
C LEU A 205 15.12 -1.02 -2.47
N TYR A 206 15.27 -0.89 -3.78
CA TYR A 206 14.23 -1.29 -4.71
C TYR A 206 14.84 -1.87 -5.99
N PRO A 207 14.14 -2.86 -6.62
CA PRO A 207 14.60 -3.43 -7.88
C PRO A 207 14.37 -2.45 -9.03
N ARG A 208 15.31 -2.43 -9.99
CA ARG A 208 15.23 -1.58 -11.19
C ARG A 208 14.26 -2.11 -12.24
N THR A 209 13.65 -3.27 -11.99
CA THR A 209 12.65 -3.86 -12.87
C THR A 209 11.42 -2.94 -12.97
N LYS A 210 11.00 -2.66 -14.20
CA LYS A 210 9.80 -1.88 -14.50
C LYS A 210 8.58 -2.77 -14.59
N ALA A 211 7.41 -2.19 -14.36
CA ALA A 211 6.13 -2.84 -14.58
C ALA A 211 5.97 -3.20 -16.07
N VAL A 212 5.56 -4.43 -16.35
CA VAL A 212 5.37 -4.92 -17.72
C VAL A 212 4.08 -5.74 -17.83
N GLN A 213 3.46 -5.70 -19.01
CA GLN A 213 2.37 -6.58 -19.39
C GLN A 213 2.94 -7.78 -20.14
N THR A 214 2.47 -8.98 -19.81
CA THR A 214 2.99 -10.24 -20.36
C THR A 214 1.85 -11.25 -20.54
N GLY A 215 2.18 -12.43 -21.07
CA GLY A 215 1.20 -13.45 -21.47
C GLY A 215 0.98 -13.45 -22.98
N LEU A 216 0.31 -14.49 -23.49
CA LEU A 216 0.10 -14.66 -24.92
C LEU A 216 -0.70 -13.49 -25.55
N ASN A 217 -1.69 -12.97 -24.80
CA ASN A 217 -2.54 -11.86 -25.21
C ASN A 217 -2.47 -10.68 -24.21
N GLY A 218 -1.44 -10.59 -23.38
CA GLY A 218 -1.30 -9.53 -22.38
C GLY A 218 -2.17 -9.74 -21.15
N GLU A 219 -2.46 -10.99 -20.76
CA GLU A 219 -3.37 -11.31 -19.66
C GLU A 219 -2.81 -10.97 -18.27
N PHE A 220 -1.48 -10.86 -18.16
CA PHE A 220 -0.80 -10.67 -16.89
C PHE A 220 -0.04 -9.36 -16.82
N ILE A 221 0.12 -8.86 -15.63
CA ILE A 221 1.08 -7.80 -15.28
C ILE A 221 2.13 -8.39 -14.33
N VAL A 222 3.37 -7.98 -14.52
CA VAL A 222 4.49 -8.32 -13.63
C VAL A 222 5.14 -7.03 -13.17
N SER A 223 5.19 -6.82 -11.87
CA SER A 223 5.77 -5.61 -11.29
C SER A 223 6.24 -5.87 -9.86
N PRO A 224 7.24 -5.14 -9.37
CA PRO A 224 7.44 -4.97 -7.94
C PRO A 224 6.27 -4.23 -7.30
N ARG A 225 5.99 -4.52 -6.01
CA ARG A 225 5.06 -3.74 -5.16
C ARG A 225 3.60 -3.69 -5.66
N LEU A 226 3.13 -4.75 -6.34
CA LEU A 226 1.70 -4.87 -6.62
C LEU A 226 0.92 -4.92 -5.31
N ASP A 227 1.45 -5.62 -4.33
CA ASP A 227 1.05 -5.57 -2.94
C ASP A 227 1.73 -4.37 -2.25
N ASP A 228 1.02 -3.29 -1.87
CA ASP A 228 -0.45 -3.11 -2.10
C ASP A 228 -0.72 -1.89 -2.99
N LEU A 229 0.31 -1.42 -3.73
CA LEU A 229 0.18 -0.24 -4.59
C LEU A 229 -0.87 -0.42 -5.71
N GLN A 230 -1.22 -1.65 -6.06
CA GLN A 230 -2.30 -1.93 -7.00
C GLN A 230 -3.66 -1.57 -6.39
N CYS A 231 -3.90 -1.91 -5.11
CA CYS A 231 -5.12 -1.50 -4.40
C CYS A 231 -5.13 -0.01 -4.09
N VAL A 232 -4.00 0.57 -3.67
CA VAL A 232 -3.88 2.04 -3.49
C VAL A 232 -4.30 2.77 -4.76
N PHE A 233 -3.75 2.35 -5.92
CA PHE A 233 -4.08 2.95 -7.21
C PHE A 233 -5.56 2.78 -7.57
N GLY A 234 -6.11 1.56 -7.43
CA GLY A 234 -7.50 1.28 -7.76
C GLY A 234 -8.50 2.05 -6.90
N CYS A 235 -8.23 2.13 -5.59
CA CYS A 235 -9.02 2.91 -4.65
C CYS A 235 -8.93 4.43 -4.93
N LEU A 236 -7.73 4.94 -5.24
CA LEU A 236 -7.50 6.36 -5.58
C LEU A 236 -8.23 6.75 -6.87
N GLU A 237 -8.08 5.99 -7.96
CA GLU A 237 -8.76 6.28 -9.24
C GLU A 237 -10.28 6.18 -9.07
N GLY A 238 -10.78 5.16 -8.33
CA GLY A 238 -12.20 5.03 -8.04
C GLY A 238 -12.76 6.18 -7.20
N PHE A 239 -12.02 6.60 -6.16
CA PHE A 239 -12.37 7.76 -5.34
C PHE A 239 -12.44 9.07 -6.14
N LEU A 240 -11.47 9.29 -7.03
CA LEU A 240 -11.43 10.50 -7.87
C LEU A 240 -12.53 10.50 -8.94
N ALA A 241 -12.91 9.35 -9.47
CA ALA A 241 -13.94 9.21 -10.49
C ALA A 241 -15.37 9.24 -9.92
N ALA A 242 -15.54 9.00 -8.62
CA ALA A 242 -16.85 8.90 -7.97
C ALA A 242 -17.60 10.24 -7.95
N LYS A 243 -18.93 10.13 -8.02
CA LYS A 243 -19.87 11.22 -7.77
C LYS A 243 -20.55 10.96 -6.42
N PRO A 244 -20.13 11.62 -5.34
CA PRO A 244 -20.63 11.33 -4.00
C PRO A 244 -22.16 11.41 -3.92
N GLY A 245 -22.77 10.42 -3.26
CA GLY A 245 -24.18 10.38 -2.91
C GLY A 245 -24.48 11.04 -1.55
N GLY A 246 -25.28 10.38 -0.72
CA GLY A 246 -25.61 10.84 0.63
C GLY A 246 -24.60 10.46 1.72
N SER A 247 -23.54 9.75 1.39
CA SER A 247 -22.44 9.43 2.29
C SER A 247 -21.18 10.22 1.93
N LEU A 248 -20.33 10.49 2.94
CA LEU A 248 -19.05 11.20 2.75
C LEU A 248 -17.95 10.20 2.36
N PRO A 249 -17.36 10.29 1.15
CA PRO A 249 -16.31 9.39 0.73
C PRO A 249 -14.97 9.75 1.38
N VAL A 250 -14.24 8.71 1.83
CA VAL A 250 -12.93 8.82 2.47
C VAL A 250 -11.99 7.76 1.90
N LEU A 251 -10.83 8.17 1.44
CA LEU A 251 -9.72 7.29 1.06
C LEU A 251 -8.62 7.39 2.12
N ALA A 252 -8.22 6.27 2.71
CA ALA A 252 -7.10 6.18 3.62
C ALA A 252 -5.98 5.33 2.98
N VAL A 253 -4.76 5.83 3.00
CA VAL A 253 -3.56 5.08 2.62
C VAL A 253 -2.66 5.06 3.83
N PHE A 254 -2.47 3.88 4.43
CA PHE A 254 -1.64 3.68 5.60
C PHE A 254 -0.21 3.28 5.22
N ASN A 255 0.68 3.26 6.19
CA ASN A 255 2.03 2.75 6.07
C ASN A 255 2.30 1.69 7.16
N ASN A 256 3.39 0.94 7.01
CA ASN A 256 3.84 -0.08 7.96
C ASN A 256 2.88 -1.27 8.16
N GLU A 257 2.03 -1.57 7.20
CA GLU A 257 1.22 -2.79 7.21
C GLU A 257 2.11 -4.02 7.33
N GLU A 258 3.15 -4.09 6.52
CA GLU A 258 4.09 -5.20 6.38
C GLU A 258 4.92 -5.52 7.64
N VAL A 259 4.83 -4.64 8.61
CA VAL A 259 5.48 -4.80 9.93
C VAL A 259 4.49 -4.68 11.10
N GLY A 260 3.19 -4.86 10.81
CA GLY A 260 2.12 -5.00 11.81
C GLY A 260 1.36 -3.73 12.17
N SER A 261 1.44 -2.67 11.40
CA SER A 261 0.64 -1.43 11.53
C SER A 261 0.80 -0.64 12.86
N ASN A 262 1.61 -1.08 13.80
CA ASN A 262 1.78 -0.49 15.16
C ASN A 262 2.66 0.77 15.12
N THR A 263 2.32 1.74 14.29
CA THR A 263 3.04 3.02 14.17
C THR A 263 2.05 4.17 14.11
N ARG A 264 2.53 5.40 14.29
CA ARG A 264 1.67 6.60 14.21
C ARG A 264 1.01 6.83 12.85
N GLN A 265 1.50 6.22 11.79
CA GLN A 265 0.99 6.28 10.41
C GLN A 265 0.42 4.95 9.90
N GLY A 266 0.40 3.92 10.75
CA GLY A 266 -0.20 2.62 10.47
C GLY A 266 -1.70 2.57 10.78
N ALA A 267 -2.33 1.48 10.39
CA ALA A 267 -3.76 1.25 10.61
C ALA A 267 -4.13 1.12 12.11
N ASP A 268 -3.17 0.78 12.97
CA ASP A 268 -3.33 0.70 14.44
C ASP A 268 -3.18 2.06 15.14
N SER A 269 -3.09 3.15 14.38
CA SER A 269 -3.06 4.50 14.92
C SER A 269 -4.45 5.13 14.99
N THR A 270 -4.55 6.27 15.66
CA THR A 270 -5.76 7.10 15.68
C THR A 270 -5.93 7.96 14.42
N PHE A 271 -5.06 7.81 13.40
CA PHE A 271 -5.02 8.74 12.26
C PHE A 271 -6.37 8.86 11.56
N LEU A 272 -6.99 7.74 11.21
CA LEU A 272 -8.30 7.76 10.55
C LEU A 272 -9.38 8.33 11.45
N THR A 273 -9.46 7.89 12.71
CA THR A 273 -10.46 8.39 13.67
C THR A 273 -10.32 9.86 13.97
N ASP A 274 -9.07 10.35 14.17
CA ASP A 274 -8.79 11.77 14.37
C ASP A 274 -9.30 12.63 13.21
N VAL A 275 -9.04 12.18 11.97
CA VAL A 275 -9.49 12.87 10.76
C VAL A 275 -11.01 12.86 10.66
N LEU A 276 -11.66 11.71 10.87
CA LEU A 276 -13.13 11.59 10.78
C LEU A 276 -13.85 12.43 11.85
N GLU A 277 -13.35 12.45 13.09
CA GLU A 277 -13.89 13.30 14.14
C GLU A 277 -13.77 14.79 13.80
N ARG A 278 -12.64 15.19 13.24
CA ARG A 278 -12.44 16.58 12.77
C ARG A 278 -13.33 16.94 11.58
N ILE A 279 -13.59 15.98 10.66
CA ILE A 279 -14.58 16.16 9.58
C ILE A 279 -15.98 16.37 10.18
N ALA A 280 -16.40 15.49 11.08
CA ALA A 280 -17.72 15.58 11.73
C ALA A 280 -17.91 16.94 12.41
N HIS A 281 -16.93 17.34 13.23
CA HIS A 281 -16.93 18.63 13.90
C HIS A 281 -16.98 19.80 12.91
N GLY A 282 -16.13 19.77 11.87
CA GLY A 282 -16.08 20.81 10.83
C GLY A 282 -17.34 20.90 9.98
N CYS A 283 -18.12 19.81 9.88
CA CYS A 283 -19.42 19.76 9.24
C CYS A 283 -20.59 20.06 10.21
N GLY A 284 -20.32 20.37 11.48
CA GLY A 284 -21.32 20.77 12.48
C GLY A 284 -22.05 19.61 13.15
N LEU A 285 -21.54 18.38 13.09
CA LEU A 285 -22.06 17.25 13.84
C LEU A 285 -21.65 17.38 15.32
N ASP A 286 -22.64 17.24 16.22
CA ASP A 286 -22.35 17.09 17.65
C ASP A 286 -21.93 15.64 17.99
N SER A 287 -21.68 15.36 19.25
CA SER A 287 -21.18 14.04 19.70
C SER A 287 -22.18 12.89 19.44
N GLU A 288 -23.49 13.16 19.49
CA GLU A 288 -24.52 12.16 19.20
C GLU A 288 -24.64 11.92 17.70
N ALA A 289 -24.68 12.97 16.90
CA ALA A 289 -24.69 12.89 15.44
C ALA A 289 -23.43 12.21 14.90
N TRP A 290 -22.26 12.43 15.53
CA TRP A 290 -21.04 11.69 15.22
C TRP A 290 -21.21 10.18 15.43
N LYS A 291 -21.78 9.74 16.57
CA LYS A 291 -22.00 8.30 16.83
C LYS A 291 -22.99 7.69 15.84
N ALA A 292 -24.03 8.41 15.49
CA ALA A 292 -24.99 7.99 14.47
C ALA A 292 -24.32 7.90 13.08
N ALA A 293 -23.47 8.86 12.71
CA ALA A 293 -22.73 8.82 11.46
C ALA A 293 -21.78 7.62 11.37
N VAL A 294 -21.05 7.31 12.45
CA VAL A 294 -20.21 6.11 12.52
C VAL A 294 -21.05 4.83 12.34
N ALA A 295 -22.21 4.73 12.97
CA ALA A 295 -23.11 3.58 12.85
C ALA A 295 -23.68 3.40 11.42
N ASN A 296 -23.77 4.49 10.66
CA ASN A 296 -24.18 4.52 9.26
C ASN A 296 -22.98 4.54 8.29
N SER A 297 -21.83 4.08 8.73
CA SER A 297 -20.61 4.05 7.90
C SER A 297 -20.29 2.63 7.44
N PHE A 298 -19.47 2.55 6.39
CA PHE A 298 -18.98 1.29 5.86
C PHE A 298 -17.50 1.46 5.40
N MET A 299 -16.71 0.40 5.55
CA MET A 299 -15.32 0.41 5.13
C MET A 299 -15.00 -0.76 4.18
N VAL A 300 -14.21 -0.47 3.17
CA VAL A 300 -13.51 -1.45 2.32
C VAL A 300 -12.04 -1.44 2.75
N SER A 301 -11.55 -2.57 3.22
CA SER A 301 -10.12 -2.83 3.43
C SER A 301 -9.60 -3.53 2.18
N ALA A 302 -8.79 -2.83 1.40
CA ALA A 302 -8.27 -3.30 0.12
C ALA A 302 -6.79 -3.63 0.27
N ASP A 303 -6.45 -4.90 0.00
CA ASP A 303 -5.12 -5.47 0.13
C ASP A 303 -5.07 -6.74 -0.74
N ASN A 304 -4.05 -6.91 -1.57
CA ASN A 304 -4.03 -7.96 -2.57
C ASN A 304 -4.24 -9.37 -1.97
N ALA A 305 -4.72 -10.30 -2.79
CA ALA A 305 -5.11 -11.65 -2.38
C ALA A 305 -4.30 -12.73 -3.09
N HIS A 306 -4.10 -13.86 -2.44
CA HIS A 306 -3.43 -15.00 -3.06
C HIS A 306 -4.31 -15.64 -4.15
N ALA A 307 -3.79 -15.72 -5.39
CA ALA A 307 -4.36 -16.57 -6.42
C ALA A 307 -3.89 -18.01 -6.26
N ILE A 308 -4.66 -18.97 -6.79
CA ILE A 308 -4.22 -20.37 -6.87
C ILE A 308 -2.92 -20.47 -7.68
N HIS A 309 -1.89 -21.09 -7.10
CA HIS A 309 -0.61 -21.24 -7.77
C HIS A 309 -0.66 -22.41 -8.75
N PRO A 310 -0.35 -22.22 -10.05
CA PRO A 310 -0.54 -23.25 -11.08
C PRO A 310 0.34 -24.51 -10.87
N ALA A 311 1.50 -24.36 -10.24
CA ALA A 311 2.38 -25.50 -9.92
C ALA A 311 2.14 -26.09 -8.51
N HIS A 312 1.39 -25.38 -7.64
CA HIS A 312 1.16 -25.75 -6.25
C HIS A 312 -0.31 -25.51 -5.85
N PRO A 313 -1.27 -26.12 -6.56
CA PRO A 313 -2.69 -25.93 -6.24
C PRO A 313 -3.07 -26.48 -4.86
N GLU A 314 -2.24 -27.35 -4.29
CA GLU A 314 -2.43 -27.93 -2.96
C GLU A 314 -2.34 -26.90 -1.81
N TYR A 315 -1.81 -25.69 -2.04
CA TYR A 315 -1.78 -24.64 -1.04
C TYR A 315 -3.08 -23.83 -0.97
N ALA A 316 -3.93 -23.92 -1.99
CA ALA A 316 -5.23 -23.27 -1.99
C ALA A 316 -6.32 -24.13 -1.34
N ASP A 317 -7.40 -23.52 -0.88
CA ASP A 317 -8.64 -24.23 -0.55
C ASP A 317 -9.21 -24.87 -1.82
N LYS A 318 -9.99 -25.96 -1.65
CA LYS A 318 -10.53 -26.71 -2.79
C LYS A 318 -11.77 -26.07 -3.44
N GLY A 319 -12.45 -25.20 -2.72
CA GLY A 319 -13.71 -24.57 -3.14
C GLY A 319 -13.63 -23.06 -3.35
N GLU A 320 -12.74 -22.38 -2.60
CA GLU A 320 -12.65 -20.93 -2.57
C GLU A 320 -11.21 -20.47 -2.89
N TYR A 321 -10.85 -20.55 -4.16
CA TYR A 321 -9.55 -20.15 -4.67
C TYR A 321 -9.67 -19.15 -5.81
N PRO A 322 -9.08 -17.95 -5.68
CA PRO A 322 -9.09 -16.96 -6.75
C PRO A 322 -8.15 -17.35 -7.90
N VAL A 323 -8.50 -16.86 -9.10
CA VAL A 323 -7.69 -16.95 -10.31
C VAL A 323 -7.36 -15.55 -10.84
N LEU A 324 -6.21 -15.42 -11.51
CA LEU A 324 -5.81 -14.16 -12.15
C LEU A 324 -6.81 -13.77 -13.25
N GLY A 325 -7.19 -12.50 -13.33
CA GLY A 325 -8.17 -12.01 -14.30
C GLY A 325 -9.62 -12.33 -13.96
N GLY A 326 -9.89 -12.97 -12.83
CA GLY A 326 -11.23 -13.39 -12.42
C GLY A 326 -12.02 -12.31 -11.65
N GLY A 327 -11.46 -11.12 -11.46
CA GLY A 327 -12.11 -10.02 -10.75
C GLY A 327 -11.72 -9.90 -9.28
N ILE A 328 -12.47 -9.09 -8.55
CA ILE A 328 -12.17 -8.75 -7.15
C ILE A 328 -12.40 -9.94 -6.24
N VAL A 329 -11.49 -10.15 -5.32
CA VAL A 329 -11.56 -11.20 -4.29
C VAL A 329 -12.14 -10.62 -3.01
N ILE A 330 -13.22 -11.24 -2.49
CA ILE A 330 -13.69 -10.99 -1.12
C ILE A 330 -13.07 -12.07 -0.22
N LYS A 331 -12.36 -11.62 0.81
CA LYS A 331 -11.60 -12.48 1.72
C LYS A 331 -12.44 -12.82 2.96
N TYR A 332 -12.53 -14.11 3.32
CA TYR A 332 -13.22 -14.59 4.52
C TYR A 332 -12.28 -15.37 5.43
N ASN A 333 -12.43 -15.21 6.73
CA ASN A 333 -11.66 -15.98 7.71
C ASN A 333 -12.47 -16.17 9.01
N ALA A 334 -12.66 -17.41 9.43
CA ALA A 334 -13.39 -17.75 10.65
C ALA A 334 -12.75 -17.19 11.93
N ASN A 335 -11.44 -16.97 11.96
CA ASN A 335 -10.71 -16.38 13.08
C ASN A 335 -10.65 -14.84 13.01
N GLN A 336 -11.42 -14.23 12.11
CA GLN A 336 -11.51 -12.78 11.92
C GLN A 336 -10.15 -12.10 11.64
N ARG A 337 -9.25 -12.81 10.96
CA ARG A 337 -8.04 -12.20 10.40
C ARG A 337 -8.36 -11.33 9.18
N TYR A 338 -9.49 -11.59 8.54
CA TYR A 338 -10.22 -10.72 7.62
C TYR A 338 -11.55 -10.38 8.26
N THR A 339 -11.95 -9.13 8.19
CA THR A 339 -13.14 -8.60 8.89
C THR A 339 -14.45 -8.94 8.21
N THR A 340 -14.41 -9.46 6.99
CA THR A 340 -15.61 -9.76 6.20
C THR A 340 -16.54 -10.69 6.95
N ASP A 341 -17.79 -10.26 7.10
CA ASP A 341 -18.91 -11.06 7.58
C ASP A 341 -19.98 -11.22 6.47
N ALA A 342 -21.09 -11.86 6.80
CA ALA A 342 -22.18 -12.07 5.84
C ALA A 342 -22.80 -10.75 5.33
N VAL A 343 -22.82 -9.72 6.18
CA VAL A 343 -23.41 -8.42 5.87
C VAL A 343 -22.49 -7.63 4.95
N SER A 344 -21.25 -7.44 5.37
CA SER A 344 -20.28 -6.63 4.63
C SER A 344 -19.91 -7.27 3.28
N GLY A 345 -19.79 -8.60 3.23
CA GLY A 345 -19.61 -9.34 1.99
C GLY A 345 -20.77 -9.21 1.02
N ALA A 346 -22.03 -9.28 1.52
CA ALA A 346 -23.23 -9.12 0.69
C ALA A 346 -23.34 -7.71 0.10
N VAL A 347 -23.11 -6.67 0.92
CA VAL A 347 -23.14 -5.27 0.46
C VAL A 347 -22.14 -5.06 -0.69
N PHE A 348 -20.88 -5.44 -0.51
CA PHE A 348 -19.87 -5.23 -1.53
C PHE A 348 -20.12 -6.08 -2.78
N GLN A 349 -20.58 -7.33 -2.63
CA GLN A 349 -20.97 -8.18 -3.74
C GLN A 349 -22.09 -7.56 -4.57
N ALA A 350 -23.11 -6.96 -3.93
CA ALA A 350 -24.20 -6.30 -4.63
C ALA A 350 -23.73 -5.07 -5.40
N ILE A 351 -22.85 -4.25 -4.80
CA ILE A 351 -22.22 -3.09 -5.50
C ILE A 351 -21.46 -3.56 -6.74
N CYS A 352 -20.65 -4.61 -6.62
CA CYS A 352 -19.91 -5.17 -7.76
C CYS A 352 -20.86 -5.70 -8.85
N GLN A 353 -21.93 -6.39 -8.47
CA GLN A 353 -22.92 -6.92 -9.40
C GLN A 353 -23.58 -5.80 -10.21
N GLU A 354 -23.98 -4.71 -9.59
CA GLU A 354 -24.57 -3.54 -10.26
C GLU A 354 -23.54 -2.81 -11.14
N ALA A 355 -22.28 -2.79 -10.74
CA ALA A 355 -21.18 -2.22 -11.54
C ALA A 355 -20.72 -3.13 -12.69
N GLY A 356 -21.27 -4.35 -12.81
CA GLY A 356 -20.84 -5.34 -13.79
C GLY A 356 -19.41 -5.84 -13.55
N VAL A 357 -18.98 -5.91 -12.29
CA VAL A 357 -17.63 -6.34 -11.89
C VAL A 357 -17.70 -7.77 -11.35
N PRO A 358 -16.88 -8.70 -11.89
CA PRO A 358 -16.82 -10.07 -11.38
C PRO A 358 -16.18 -10.12 -9.99
N VAL A 359 -16.69 -11.05 -9.16
CA VAL A 359 -16.24 -11.25 -7.77
C VAL A 359 -15.87 -12.70 -7.56
N GLN A 360 -14.79 -12.92 -6.85
CA GLN A 360 -14.31 -14.22 -6.39
C GLN A 360 -14.32 -14.28 -4.86
N ARG A 361 -14.23 -15.47 -4.29
CA ARG A 361 -14.11 -15.67 -2.85
C ARG A 361 -12.78 -16.31 -2.52
N TYR A 362 -12.24 -15.93 -1.37
CA TYR A 362 -11.02 -16.50 -0.84
C TYR A 362 -11.24 -16.90 0.63
N SER A 363 -10.87 -18.13 0.93
CA SER A 363 -10.64 -18.61 2.28
C SER A 363 -9.28 -19.33 2.33
N ASN A 364 -8.58 -19.15 3.42
CA ASN A 364 -7.35 -19.91 3.64
C ASN A 364 -7.67 -21.42 3.71
N ARG A 365 -6.81 -22.27 3.17
CA ARG A 365 -6.85 -23.70 3.42
C ARG A 365 -6.81 -23.91 4.95
N ALA A 366 -7.74 -24.70 5.50
CA ALA A 366 -8.05 -24.74 6.93
C ALA A 366 -6.86 -25.13 7.85
N ASP A 367 -5.86 -25.81 7.29
CA ASP A 367 -4.63 -26.25 7.99
C ASP A 367 -3.42 -25.31 7.78
N LEU A 368 -3.58 -24.22 7.00
CA LEU A 368 -2.54 -23.21 6.79
C LEU A 368 -2.89 -21.91 7.53
N PRO A 369 -1.94 -21.34 8.28
CA PRO A 369 -2.15 -20.03 8.87
C PRO A 369 -2.21 -18.99 7.74
N GLY A 370 -3.26 -18.21 7.72
CA GLY A 370 -3.37 -17.08 6.80
C GLY A 370 -2.60 -15.85 7.31
N GLY A 371 -2.39 -14.89 6.41
CA GLY A 371 -1.99 -13.54 6.78
C GLY A 371 -3.12 -12.80 7.51
N SER A 372 -2.89 -11.56 7.82
CA SER A 372 -3.85 -10.59 8.35
C SER A 372 -3.81 -9.38 7.42
N THR A 373 -4.80 -8.51 7.51
CA THR A 373 -4.89 -7.26 6.73
C THR A 373 -5.07 -6.08 7.66
N LEU A 374 -4.98 -4.88 7.11
CA LEU A 374 -5.22 -3.64 7.87
C LEU A 374 -6.67 -3.51 8.38
N GLY A 375 -7.64 -4.25 7.80
CA GLY A 375 -9.05 -4.14 8.13
C GLY A 375 -9.37 -4.50 9.57
N ASN A 376 -8.92 -5.67 10.06
CA ASN A 376 -9.16 -6.10 11.43
C ASN A 376 -8.45 -5.22 12.47
N ILE A 377 -7.36 -4.56 12.08
CA ILE A 377 -6.62 -3.62 12.93
C ILE A 377 -7.38 -2.29 13.01
N SER A 378 -7.78 -1.73 11.87
CA SER A 378 -8.54 -0.46 11.83
C SER A 378 -9.87 -0.54 12.57
N THR A 379 -10.58 -1.68 12.51
CA THR A 379 -11.86 -1.87 13.20
C THR A 379 -11.75 -1.87 14.73
N ALA A 380 -10.57 -2.08 15.28
CA ALA A 380 -10.34 -1.91 16.71
C ALA A 380 -10.45 -0.44 17.16
N HIS A 381 -10.14 0.50 16.27
CA HIS A 381 -10.19 1.95 16.52
C HIS A 381 -11.48 2.59 16.00
N LEU A 382 -12.07 2.02 14.95
CA LEU A 382 -13.30 2.50 14.33
C LEU A 382 -14.23 1.31 14.02
N SER A 383 -15.15 1.01 14.92
CA SER A 383 -16.02 -0.16 14.84
C SER A 383 -17.15 0.04 13.83
N VAL A 384 -16.87 -0.19 12.55
CA VAL A 384 -17.80 -0.10 11.42
C VAL A 384 -17.85 -1.42 10.66
N PRO A 385 -18.98 -1.75 9.99
CA PRO A 385 -18.99 -2.88 9.06
C PRO A 385 -17.90 -2.74 8.02
N THR A 386 -17.04 -3.77 7.91
CA THR A 386 -15.88 -3.74 7.02
C THR A 386 -15.82 -5.01 6.18
N VAL A 387 -15.53 -4.84 4.89
CA VAL A 387 -15.24 -5.92 3.96
C VAL A 387 -13.76 -5.92 3.61
N ASP A 388 -13.10 -7.06 3.71
CA ASP A 388 -11.74 -7.24 3.20
C ASP A 388 -11.79 -7.75 1.76
N ILE A 389 -11.20 -6.99 0.87
CA ILE A 389 -11.09 -7.33 -0.56
C ILE A 389 -9.63 -7.32 -1.01
N GLY A 390 -9.39 -7.79 -2.22
CA GLY A 390 -8.09 -7.67 -2.86
C GLY A 390 -8.12 -8.07 -4.32
N LEU A 391 -7.01 -7.87 -5.01
CA LEU A 391 -6.82 -8.37 -6.36
C LEU A 391 -5.99 -9.66 -6.32
N PRO A 392 -6.35 -10.68 -7.13
CA PRO A 392 -5.62 -11.94 -7.11
C PRO A 392 -4.22 -11.76 -7.68
N GLN A 393 -3.21 -12.26 -6.95
CA GLN A 393 -1.82 -12.24 -7.40
C GLN A 393 -1.06 -13.52 -7.05
N LEU A 394 0.03 -13.75 -7.76
CA LEU A 394 1.04 -14.78 -7.49
C LEU A 394 2.32 -14.13 -7.00
N ALA A 395 3.11 -14.90 -6.28
CA ALA A 395 4.41 -14.49 -5.75
C ALA A 395 4.35 -13.22 -4.88
N MET A 396 3.27 -13.06 -4.10
CA MET A 396 3.16 -11.98 -3.09
C MET A 396 4.42 -11.90 -2.25
N HIS A 397 4.89 -10.66 -1.94
CA HIS A 397 6.13 -10.37 -1.23
C HIS A 397 7.42 -10.79 -1.96
N SER A 398 7.34 -11.18 -3.23
CA SER A 398 8.51 -11.36 -4.07
C SER A 398 9.01 -10.01 -4.60
N VAL A 399 10.25 -9.99 -5.07
CA VAL A 399 10.84 -8.81 -5.71
C VAL A 399 10.08 -8.34 -6.95
N CYS A 400 9.36 -9.25 -7.60
CA CYS A 400 8.37 -8.99 -8.65
C CYS A 400 7.20 -9.96 -8.45
N GLU A 401 6.01 -9.44 -8.53
CA GLU A 401 4.74 -10.13 -8.32
C GLU A 401 3.97 -10.20 -9.63
N THR A 402 2.99 -11.08 -9.74
CA THR A 402 2.22 -11.29 -10.96
C THR A 402 0.74 -11.18 -10.65
N ALA A 403 0.01 -10.34 -11.36
CA ALA A 403 -1.44 -10.18 -11.24
C ALA A 403 -2.14 -10.23 -12.61
N GLY A 404 -3.47 -10.29 -12.60
CA GLY A 404 -4.27 -10.19 -13.82
C GLY A 404 -4.35 -8.76 -14.34
N ALA A 405 -4.16 -8.57 -15.64
CA ALA A 405 -4.20 -7.23 -16.25
C ALA A 405 -5.58 -6.56 -16.15
N ALA A 406 -6.67 -7.35 -16.21
CA ALA A 406 -8.02 -6.82 -16.15
C ALA A 406 -8.47 -6.45 -14.72
N ASP A 407 -7.86 -7.04 -13.68
CA ASP A 407 -8.35 -6.95 -12.31
C ASP A 407 -8.26 -5.52 -11.76
N THR A 408 -7.25 -4.74 -12.17
CA THR A 408 -7.13 -3.33 -11.78
C THR A 408 -8.30 -2.47 -12.28
N ASP A 409 -8.73 -2.69 -13.52
CA ASP A 409 -9.88 -1.97 -14.10
C ASP A 409 -11.18 -2.34 -13.37
N TYR A 410 -11.32 -3.61 -12.98
CA TYR A 410 -12.44 -4.05 -12.15
C TYR A 410 -12.46 -3.36 -10.78
N LEU A 411 -11.31 -3.21 -10.13
CA LEU A 411 -11.23 -2.50 -8.86
C LEU A 411 -11.60 -1.02 -9.01
N VAL A 412 -11.07 -0.33 -10.02
CA VAL A 412 -11.43 1.08 -10.29
C VAL A 412 -12.94 1.24 -10.50
N LYS A 413 -13.58 0.35 -11.29
CA LYS A 413 -15.03 0.37 -11.51
C LYS A 413 -15.82 0.15 -10.23
N ALA A 414 -15.46 -0.87 -9.45
CA ALA A 414 -16.14 -1.19 -8.19
C ALA A 414 -16.01 -0.05 -7.18
N MET A 415 -14.81 0.52 -7.03
CA MET A 415 -14.57 1.62 -6.09
C MET A 415 -15.25 2.92 -6.54
N THR A 416 -15.34 3.18 -7.86
CA THR A 416 -16.15 4.29 -8.39
C THR A 416 -17.64 4.12 -8.01
N ALA A 417 -18.19 2.92 -8.19
CA ALA A 417 -19.55 2.63 -7.80
C ALA A 417 -19.75 2.74 -6.29
N TYR A 418 -18.82 2.18 -5.50
CA TYR A 418 -18.85 2.21 -4.05
C TYR A 418 -18.88 3.64 -3.50
N PHE A 419 -17.95 4.48 -3.86
CA PHE A 419 -17.86 5.86 -3.38
C PHE A 419 -18.99 6.77 -3.89
N SER A 420 -19.79 6.30 -4.85
CA SER A 420 -20.96 7.02 -5.37
C SER A 420 -22.26 6.67 -4.66
N ARG A 421 -22.22 5.82 -3.63
CA ARG A 421 -23.40 5.33 -2.92
C ARG A 421 -23.83 6.26 -1.79
N ASP A 422 -25.07 6.00 -1.32
CA ASP A 422 -25.63 6.53 -0.09
C ASP A 422 -25.90 5.36 0.86
N PHE A 423 -24.96 5.10 1.76
CA PHE A 423 -25.03 4.00 2.68
C PHE A 423 -25.65 4.45 4.01
N HIS A 424 -26.71 3.79 4.43
CA HIS A 424 -27.33 4.02 5.75
C HIS A 424 -28.18 2.81 6.17
N ARG A 425 -28.57 2.79 7.42
CA ARG A 425 -29.55 1.82 7.93
C ARG A 425 -30.95 2.43 7.91
N ASP A 426 -31.93 1.67 7.43
CA ASP A 426 -33.33 2.04 7.52
C ASP A 426 -33.89 1.77 8.92
N ARG A 427 -35.17 2.14 9.15
CA ARG A 427 -35.82 1.98 10.45
C ARG A 427 -36.04 0.52 10.83
N ASP A 428 -36.10 -0.39 9.89
CA ASP A 428 -36.29 -1.82 10.07
C ASP A 428 -35.00 -2.59 10.23
N GLY A 429 -33.83 -1.86 10.20
CA GLY A 429 -32.49 -2.42 10.30
C GLY A 429 -31.93 -2.94 8.98
N GLY A 430 -32.63 -2.74 7.88
CA GLY A 430 -32.15 -2.98 6.53
C GLY A 430 -31.00 -2.04 6.17
N ILE A 431 -30.17 -2.46 5.22
CA ILE A 431 -29.08 -1.66 4.69
C ILE A 431 -29.49 -1.11 3.33
N VAL A 432 -29.46 0.20 3.21
CA VAL A 432 -29.62 0.93 1.96
C VAL A 432 -28.23 1.37 1.47
N PHE A 433 -27.93 1.19 0.17
CA PHE A 433 -26.63 1.51 -0.41
C PHE A 433 -26.71 1.90 -1.88
#